data_cfbdb25ac357c9bf4d81c8435b52196e
#
_entry.id   cfbdb25ac357c9bf4d81c8435b52196e
#
_cell.length_a   1.000
_cell.length_b   1.000
_cell.length_c   1.000
_cell.angle_alpha   90.00
_cell.angle_beta   90.00
_cell.angle_gamma   90.00
#
_symmetry.space_group_name_H-M   'P 1'
#
loop_
_entity.id
_entity.type
_entity.pdbx_description
1 polymer ?
#
loop_
_entity_poly.entity_id
_entity_poly.type
_entity_poly.pdbx_seq_one_letter_code
_entity_poly.pdbx_strand_id
1 'polypeptide(L)'
;MKKIIITLLFFIFSVQNANSLIKVDITRGNLDPLPIAVSPLHVDEKSEDLKGLKEKKLGEEISKIIERNFKSTGLFNPLKKDAFVQKPDIAHIKPRFEDWRLIKAQALVTGKILVKDKKLKVEFRLWDLTAAKEMVALSFTTTPTNWRRVAHIISDKIYERLTGETGYFDTRIIYVSETGPKDQRIKKLAIMDQDGNGTKYLTLGNELVLTPRFNPTNQLVTYMSYFKNMPRVYLLDIETGIQEVVGNFPGMTFAPRFSPDGKKVIMSFAKDGNSDIYSMDIETRKVERITEHSSIDTSPSYSPDGKYIAFNSDRSGLQQIYVMRSDGTQVKRITFGKGLYGTPVWSPRGDLIAFTKVRKGRFYIGVMRSDGTGERLLTE
;
A
#
# COMPACT_ATOMS: atom_id res chain seq x y z
N MET A 1 4.41 -68.71 -46.02
CA MET A 1 5.41 -67.74 -45.56
C MET A 1 4.83 -66.33 -45.68
N LYS A 2 4.33 -65.82 -44.56
CA LYS A 2 3.76 -64.45 -44.53
C LYS A 2 4.85 -63.45 -44.11
N LYS A 3 5.17 -62.51 -44.97
CA LYS A 3 6.10 -61.42 -44.67
C LYS A 3 5.35 -60.33 -43.85
N ILE A 4 5.81 -60.12 -42.64
CA ILE A 4 5.35 -59.03 -41.78
C ILE A 4 6.21 -57.80 -42.10
N ILE A 5 5.60 -56.76 -42.66
CA ILE A 5 6.23 -55.43 -42.86
C ILE A 5 5.98 -54.63 -41.58
N ILE A 6 7.05 -54.38 -40.80
CA ILE A 6 7.04 -53.48 -39.65
C ILE A 6 7.28 -52.07 -40.16
N THR A 7 6.24 -51.26 -40.18
CA THR A 7 6.34 -49.82 -40.49
C THR A 7 6.72 -49.09 -39.20
N LEU A 8 7.95 -48.60 -39.11
CA LEU A 8 8.47 -47.81 -38.02
C LEU A 8 7.97 -46.35 -38.18
N LEU A 9 6.96 -45.97 -37.43
CA LEU A 9 6.50 -44.55 -37.37
C LEU A 9 7.47 -43.78 -36.48
N PHE A 10 8.32 -42.92 -37.10
CA PHE A 10 9.13 -41.94 -36.41
C PHE A 10 8.22 -40.76 -35.98
N PHE A 11 7.82 -40.73 -34.72
CA PHE A 11 7.20 -39.55 -34.10
C PHE A 11 8.30 -38.51 -33.84
N ILE A 12 8.43 -37.53 -34.76
CA ILE A 12 9.26 -36.35 -34.51
C ILE A 12 8.51 -35.50 -33.49
N PHE A 13 8.86 -35.63 -32.22
CA PHE A 13 8.50 -34.67 -31.18
C PHE A 13 9.23 -33.35 -31.46
N SER A 14 8.58 -32.43 -32.13
CA SER A 14 9.02 -31.04 -32.14
C SER A 14 8.85 -30.51 -30.72
N VAL A 15 9.94 -30.48 -29.94
CA VAL A 15 10.03 -29.74 -28.68
C VAL A 15 9.87 -28.26 -29.04
N GLN A 16 8.65 -27.78 -29.02
CA GLN A 16 8.42 -26.34 -28.98
C GLN A 16 8.96 -25.86 -27.63
N ASN A 17 10.12 -25.18 -27.68
CA ASN A 17 10.59 -24.38 -26.56
C ASN A 17 9.51 -23.34 -26.25
N ALA A 18 8.60 -23.66 -25.34
CA ALA A 18 7.70 -22.70 -24.76
C ALA A 18 8.56 -21.74 -23.93
N ASN A 19 9.05 -20.67 -24.57
CA ASN A 19 9.70 -19.59 -23.82
C ASN A 19 8.68 -19.03 -22.84
N SER A 20 8.81 -19.45 -21.57
CA SER A 20 8.02 -18.88 -20.49
C SER A 20 8.29 -17.40 -20.42
N LEU A 21 7.24 -16.59 -20.41
CA LEU A 21 7.35 -15.14 -20.19
C LEU A 21 7.99 -14.86 -18.83
N ILE A 22 8.75 -13.77 -18.75
CA ILE A 22 9.43 -13.33 -17.53
C ILE A 22 8.43 -13.23 -16.37
N LYS A 23 8.80 -13.85 -15.23
CA LYS A 23 8.10 -13.74 -13.95
C LYS A 23 9.11 -13.61 -12.81
N VAL A 24 8.88 -12.66 -11.90
CA VAL A 24 9.67 -12.48 -10.69
C VAL A 24 9.09 -13.35 -9.58
N ASP A 25 9.89 -14.28 -9.05
CA ASP A 25 9.49 -15.10 -7.90
C ASP A 25 9.79 -14.35 -6.60
N ILE A 26 8.76 -13.86 -5.92
CA ILE A 26 8.86 -13.10 -4.68
C ILE A 26 8.91 -13.97 -3.42
N THR A 27 8.82 -15.30 -3.57
CA THR A 27 8.78 -16.23 -2.44
C THR A 27 10.17 -16.62 -1.92
N ARG A 28 11.23 -16.38 -2.69
CA ARG A 28 12.61 -16.69 -2.35
C ARG A 28 13.29 -15.52 -1.64
N GLY A 29 13.97 -15.80 -0.54
CA GLY A 29 14.57 -14.77 0.33
C GLY A 29 15.85 -14.08 -0.20
N ASN A 30 16.39 -14.50 -1.34
CA ASN A 30 17.55 -13.88 -1.98
C ASN A 30 17.33 -13.84 -3.49
N LEU A 31 16.91 -12.68 -3.99
CA LEU A 31 16.61 -12.46 -5.41
C LEU A 31 17.65 -11.53 -6.01
N ASP A 32 18.20 -11.91 -7.17
CA ASP A 32 18.87 -10.95 -8.05
C ASP A 32 17.78 -10.07 -8.66
N PRO A 33 17.79 -8.73 -8.40
CA PRO A 33 16.75 -7.86 -8.91
C PRO A 33 16.70 -7.88 -10.45
N LEU A 34 15.48 -8.01 -11.00
CA LEU A 34 15.26 -8.07 -12.45
C LEU A 34 15.76 -6.79 -13.15
N PRO A 35 16.73 -6.87 -14.09
CA PRO A 35 17.16 -5.72 -14.85
C PRO A 35 16.05 -5.25 -15.80
N ILE A 36 15.52 -4.04 -15.54
CA ILE A 36 14.43 -3.45 -16.30
C ILE A 36 14.86 -2.10 -16.90
N ALA A 37 14.62 -1.91 -18.20
CA ALA A 37 14.79 -0.63 -18.84
C ALA A 37 13.45 0.12 -18.89
N VAL A 38 13.45 1.36 -18.42
CA VAL A 38 12.28 2.24 -18.51
C VAL A 38 12.63 3.40 -19.43
N SER A 39 12.25 3.27 -20.72
CA SER A 39 12.48 4.34 -21.69
C SER A 39 11.64 5.58 -21.31
N PRO A 40 12.16 6.80 -21.48
CA PRO A 40 11.31 7.98 -21.47
C PRO A 40 10.13 7.79 -22.42
N LEU A 41 8.93 8.20 -22.01
CA LEU A 41 7.77 8.08 -22.89
C LEU A 41 7.86 9.13 -24.00
N HIS A 42 7.57 8.72 -25.22
CA HIS A 42 7.53 9.62 -26.37
C HIS A 42 6.34 10.58 -26.26
N VAL A 43 6.58 11.87 -26.38
CA VAL A 43 5.50 12.87 -26.44
C VAL A 43 5.15 13.12 -27.90
N ASP A 44 3.87 12.88 -28.26
CA ASP A 44 3.38 13.07 -29.63
C ASP A 44 3.53 14.56 -30.03
N GLU A 45 3.97 14.80 -31.27
CA GLU A 45 4.13 16.16 -31.81
C GLU A 45 2.82 16.96 -31.88
N LYS A 46 1.67 16.26 -31.88
CA LYS A 46 0.33 16.85 -31.85
C LYS A 46 -0.14 17.23 -30.45
N SER A 47 0.71 17.05 -29.42
CA SER A 47 0.36 17.41 -28.04
C SER A 47 0.29 18.90 -27.85
N GLU A 48 -0.76 19.35 -27.17
CA GLU A 48 -0.91 20.74 -26.72
C GLU A 48 0.05 21.04 -25.57
N ASP A 49 0.55 22.28 -25.51
CA ASP A 49 1.42 22.73 -24.41
C ASP A 49 0.66 22.77 -23.08
N LEU A 50 1.18 22.04 -22.12
CA LEU A 50 0.71 22.11 -20.74
C LEU A 50 1.46 23.25 -20.02
N LYS A 51 0.74 24.32 -19.64
CA LYS A 51 1.29 25.44 -18.87
C LYS A 51 2.14 24.92 -17.69
N GLY A 52 3.47 25.05 -17.83
CA GLY A 52 4.44 24.71 -16.78
C GLY A 52 5.12 23.33 -16.86
N LEU A 53 4.72 22.46 -17.77
CA LEU A 53 5.42 21.21 -18.07
C LEU A 53 5.80 21.25 -19.55
N LYS A 54 7.06 21.65 -19.85
CA LYS A 54 7.58 21.55 -21.23
C LYS A 54 7.43 20.10 -21.69
N GLU A 55 6.75 19.88 -22.83
CA GLU A 55 6.32 18.62 -23.41
C GLU A 55 7.36 17.50 -23.32
N LYS A 56 8.61 17.77 -23.68
CA LYS A 56 9.72 16.80 -23.61
C LYS A 56 10.02 16.27 -22.20
N LYS A 57 9.66 17.03 -21.13
CA LYS A 57 9.94 16.62 -19.75
C LYS A 57 8.89 15.68 -19.16
N LEU A 58 7.64 15.71 -19.64
CA LEU A 58 6.57 14.87 -19.08
C LEU A 58 6.87 13.38 -19.25
N GLY A 59 7.36 12.98 -20.44
CA GLY A 59 7.77 11.59 -20.70
C GLY A 59 8.92 11.13 -19.81
N GLU A 60 9.88 12.00 -19.54
CA GLU A 60 10.97 11.73 -18.60
C GLU A 60 10.50 11.65 -17.16
N GLU A 61 9.61 12.57 -16.73
CA GLU A 61 9.12 12.60 -15.36
C GLU A 61 8.26 11.37 -15.03
N ILE A 62 7.38 10.94 -15.96
CA ILE A 62 6.63 9.69 -15.79
C ILE A 62 7.58 8.50 -15.67
N SER A 63 8.58 8.38 -16.55
CA SER A 63 9.54 7.27 -16.48
C SER A 63 10.37 7.28 -15.18
N LYS A 64 10.77 8.45 -14.67
CA LYS A 64 11.48 8.59 -13.39
C LYS A 64 10.64 8.09 -12.20
N ILE A 65 9.33 8.34 -12.20
CA ILE A 65 8.44 7.83 -11.15
C ILE A 65 8.37 6.30 -11.23
N ILE A 66 8.19 5.73 -12.43
CA ILE A 66 8.16 4.28 -12.65
C ILE A 66 9.46 3.62 -12.17
N GLU A 67 10.62 4.19 -12.55
CA GLU A 67 11.93 3.72 -12.09
C GLU A 67 12.07 3.74 -10.56
N ARG A 68 11.63 4.83 -9.92
CA ARG A 68 11.68 4.98 -8.46
C ARG A 68 10.79 3.96 -7.77
N ASN A 69 9.57 3.75 -8.29
CA ASN A 69 8.64 2.75 -7.79
C ASN A 69 9.26 1.35 -7.84
N PHE A 70 9.85 0.97 -8.97
CA PHE A 70 10.48 -0.35 -9.09
C PHE A 70 11.69 -0.50 -8.19
N LYS A 71 12.55 0.53 -8.12
CA LYS A 71 13.73 0.50 -7.26
C LYS A 71 13.37 0.32 -5.78
N SER A 72 12.26 0.93 -5.33
CA SER A 72 11.82 0.86 -3.93
C SER A 72 11.40 -0.55 -3.49
N THR A 73 11.03 -1.43 -4.43
CA THR A 73 10.64 -2.81 -4.12
C THR A 73 11.80 -3.73 -3.81
N GLY A 74 13.01 -3.41 -4.28
CA GLY A 74 14.16 -4.32 -4.25
C GLY A 74 14.06 -5.50 -5.23
N LEU A 75 12.94 -5.66 -5.94
CA LEU A 75 12.72 -6.76 -6.90
C LEU A 75 13.21 -6.43 -8.31
N PHE A 76 13.40 -5.15 -8.60
CA PHE A 76 13.81 -4.67 -9.92
C PHE A 76 15.05 -3.81 -9.81
N ASN A 77 15.86 -3.87 -10.88
CA ASN A 77 17.03 -3.03 -11.05
C ASN A 77 16.85 -2.15 -12.31
N PRO A 78 16.29 -0.92 -12.16
CA PRO A 78 16.17 0.00 -13.28
C PRO A 78 17.53 0.38 -13.85
N LEU A 79 17.70 0.20 -15.16
CA LEU A 79 18.96 0.48 -15.84
C LEU A 79 19.12 1.98 -16.10
N LYS A 80 20.38 2.45 -16.10
CA LYS A 80 20.71 3.86 -16.35
C LYS A 80 20.39 4.25 -17.80
N LYS A 81 19.75 5.41 -17.99
CA LYS A 81 19.32 5.92 -19.30
C LYS A 81 20.49 6.20 -20.27
N ASP A 82 21.65 6.52 -19.72
CA ASP A 82 22.86 6.76 -20.53
C ASP A 82 23.31 5.54 -21.33
N ALA A 83 22.87 4.34 -20.93
CA ALA A 83 23.12 3.10 -21.66
C ALA A 83 22.13 2.85 -22.80
N PHE A 84 21.07 3.64 -22.94
CA PHE A 84 20.01 3.41 -23.94
C PHE A 84 20.44 3.88 -25.33
N VAL A 85 20.56 2.95 -26.26
CA VAL A 85 20.95 3.23 -27.66
C VAL A 85 19.75 3.72 -28.46
N GLN A 86 18.58 3.10 -28.26
CA GLN A 86 17.38 3.42 -29.02
C GLN A 86 16.62 4.60 -28.39
N LYS A 87 16.31 5.61 -29.23
CA LYS A 87 15.55 6.79 -28.78
C LYS A 87 14.06 6.49 -28.55
N PRO A 88 13.37 7.25 -27.68
CA PRO A 88 11.97 7.01 -27.33
C PRO A 88 10.99 7.11 -28.51
N ASP A 89 11.23 7.98 -29.47
CA ASP A 89 10.43 8.20 -30.69
C ASP A 89 10.35 6.95 -31.59
N ILE A 90 11.34 6.07 -31.50
CA ILE A 90 11.38 4.80 -32.23
C ILE A 90 10.95 3.64 -31.31
N ALA A 91 11.45 3.60 -30.10
CA ALA A 91 11.22 2.50 -29.15
C ALA A 91 9.73 2.29 -28.82
N HIS A 92 8.89 3.36 -28.82
CA HIS A 92 7.46 3.25 -28.53
C HIS A 92 6.65 2.54 -29.63
N ILE A 93 7.14 2.54 -30.89
CA ILE A 93 6.49 1.86 -32.02
C ILE A 93 6.85 0.38 -31.99
N LYS A 94 8.13 0.06 -32.10
CA LYS A 94 8.67 -1.29 -32.01
C LYS A 94 10.11 -1.24 -31.52
N PRO A 95 10.45 -1.85 -30.38
CA PRO A 95 11.81 -1.87 -29.89
C PRO A 95 12.70 -2.79 -30.77
N ARG A 96 13.92 -2.39 -30.95
CA ARG A 96 14.98 -3.27 -31.49
C ARG A 96 15.53 -4.07 -30.31
N PHE A 97 15.03 -5.29 -30.14
CA PHE A 97 15.29 -6.12 -28.94
C PHE A 97 16.78 -6.34 -28.67
N GLU A 98 17.61 -6.45 -29.75
CA GLU A 98 19.05 -6.67 -29.65
C GLU A 98 19.74 -5.49 -28.90
N ASP A 99 19.39 -4.24 -29.20
CA ASP A 99 19.99 -3.05 -28.58
C ASP A 99 19.78 -3.08 -27.04
N TRP A 100 18.62 -3.55 -26.61
CA TRP A 100 18.27 -3.64 -25.19
C TRP A 100 18.91 -4.85 -24.50
N ARG A 101 19.11 -5.96 -25.22
CA ARG A 101 19.82 -7.15 -24.70
C ARG A 101 21.30 -6.87 -24.49
N LEU A 102 21.94 -6.05 -25.33
CA LEU A 102 23.34 -5.64 -25.16
C LEU A 102 23.62 -4.98 -23.82
N ILE A 103 22.67 -4.22 -23.30
CA ILE A 103 22.75 -3.59 -21.96
C ILE A 103 22.22 -4.50 -20.83
N LYS A 104 21.99 -5.79 -21.13
CA LYS A 104 21.50 -6.81 -20.20
C LYS A 104 20.12 -6.54 -19.62
N ALA A 105 19.28 -5.75 -20.29
CA ALA A 105 17.88 -5.60 -19.91
C ALA A 105 17.13 -6.91 -20.18
N GLN A 106 16.27 -7.32 -19.25
CA GLN A 106 15.37 -8.46 -19.43
C GLN A 106 13.94 -8.00 -19.75
N ALA A 107 13.51 -6.88 -19.17
CA ALA A 107 12.24 -6.25 -19.46
C ALA A 107 12.44 -4.81 -19.94
N LEU A 108 11.53 -4.32 -20.79
CA LEU A 108 11.54 -2.95 -21.29
C LEU A 108 10.14 -2.34 -21.20
N VAL A 109 10.09 -1.13 -20.67
CA VAL A 109 8.89 -0.29 -20.67
C VAL A 109 9.07 0.81 -21.72
N THR A 110 8.10 0.90 -22.63
CA THR A 110 8.02 1.98 -23.64
C THR A 110 6.64 2.59 -23.60
N GLY A 111 6.45 3.75 -24.20
CA GLY A 111 5.12 4.36 -24.28
C GLY A 111 5.08 5.68 -25.00
N LYS A 112 3.87 6.22 -25.09
CA LYS A 112 3.54 7.45 -25.81
C LYS A 112 2.58 8.30 -24.99
N ILE A 113 2.74 9.61 -25.10
CA ILE A 113 1.90 10.60 -24.46
C ILE A 113 1.26 11.48 -25.53
N LEU A 114 -0.03 11.72 -25.40
CA LEU A 114 -0.77 12.71 -26.18
C LEU A 114 -1.57 13.60 -25.22
N VAL A 115 -1.40 14.90 -25.33
CA VAL A 115 -2.23 15.90 -24.66
C VAL A 115 -3.09 16.59 -25.70
N LYS A 116 -4.40 16.45 -25.59
CA LYS A 116 -5.35 17.06 -26.51
C LYS A 116 -6.69 17.32 -25.80
N ASP A 117 -7.35 18.43 -26.14
CA ASP A 117 -8.66 18.81 -25.60
C ASP A 117 -8.69 18.77 -24.06
N LYS A 118 -7.64 19.30 -23.40
CA LYS A 118 -7.47 19.27 -21.92
C LYS A 118 -7.45 17.84 -21.33
N LYS A 119 -7.19 16.80 -22.13
CA LYS A 119 -7.04 15.43 -21.70
C LYS A 119 -5.60 14.96 -21.92
N LEU A 120 -5.12 14.18 -20.97
CA LEU A 120 -3.84 13.47 -21.04
C LEU A 120 -4.13 12.00 -21.35
N LYS A 121 -3.64 11.53 -22.50
CA LYS A 121 -3.63 10.11 -22.86
C LYS A 121 -2.21 9.59 -22.75
N VAL A 122 -2.02 8.51 -21.96
CA VAL A 122 -0.74 7.83 -21.79
C VAL A 122 -0.91 6.38 -22.22
N GLU A 123 -0.17 5.96 -23.22
CA GLU A 123 -0.08 4.57 -23.65
C GLU A 123 1.25 4.01 -23.18
N PHE A 124 1.27 2.79 -22.67
CA PHE A 124 2.50 2.10 -22.32
C PHE A 124 2.46 0.64 -22.79
N ARG A 125 3.67 0.09 -23.00
CA ARG A 125 3.90 -1.31 -23.31
C ARG A 125 5.02 -1.86 -22.45
N LEU A 126 4.83 -3.09 -22.00
CA LEU A 126 5.86 -3.88 -21.35
C LEU A 126 6.28 -4.99 -22.29
N TRP A 127 7.57 -5.13 -22.51
CA TRP A 127 8.18 -6.11 -23.41
C TRP A 127 9.04 -7.10 -22.61
N ASP A 128 8.91 -8.37 -22.93
CA ASP A 128 9.89 -9.40 -22.59
C ASP A 128 10.98 -9.40 -23.65
N LEU A 129 12.19 -9.00 -23.27
CA LEU A 129 13.30 -8.89 -24.20
C LEU A 129 13.90 -10.24 -24.56
N THR A 130 13.79 -11.26 -23.70
CA THR A 130 14.25 -12.62 -23.97
C THR A 130 13.35 -13.30 -24.98
N ALA A 131 12.04 -13.26 -24.76
CA ALA A 131 11.05 -13.85 -25.65
C ALA A 131 10.74 -12.97 -26.87
N ALA A 132 11.22 -11.73 -26.92
CA ALA A 132 10.91 -10.71 -27.93
C ALA A 132 9.40 -10.51 -28.13
N LYS A 133 8.64 -10.47 -27.04
CA LYS A 133 7.17 -10.39 -27.03
C LYS A 133 6.65 -9.25 -26.17
N GLU A 134 5.54 -8.67 -26.60
CA GLU A 134 4.75 -7.77 -25.77
C GLU A 134 4.03 -8.55 -24.68
N MET A 135 4.16 -8.10 -23.43
CA MET A 135 3.52 -8.70 -22.26
C MET A 135 2.25 -7.98 -21.86
N VAL A 136 2.23 -6.65 -21.99
CA VAL A 136 1.12 -5.76 -21.64
C VAL A 136 1.15 -4.55 -22.55
N ALA A 137 -0.01 -4.13 -23.05
CA ALA A 137 -0.23 -2.84 -23.69
C ALA A 137 -1.53 -2.23 -23.16
N LEU A 138 -1.45 -1.08 -22.53
CA LEU A 138 -2.60 -0.37 -21.94
C LEU A 138 -2.53 1.12 -22.24
N SER A 139 -3.70 1.76 -22.17
CA SER A 139 -3.87 3.20 -22.35
C SER A 139 -4.73 3.77 -21.25
N PHE A 140 -4.32 4.92 -20.70
CA PHE A 140 -5.06 5.66 -19.69
C PHE A 140 -5.36 7.06 -20.20
N THR A 141 -6.60 7.53 -19.98
CA THR A 141 -7.01 8.89 -20.29
C THR A 141 -7.50 9.57 -19.03
N THR A 142 -6.95 10.76 -18.74
CA THR A 142 -7.27 11.53 -17.52
C THR A 142 -7.07 13.03 -17.77
N THR A 143 -7.19 13.84 -16.73
CA THR A 143 -6.78 15.25 -16.77
C THR A 143 -5.27 15.39 -16.65
N PRO A 144 -4.63 16.39 -17.25
CA PRO A 144 -3.18 16.58 -17.18
C PRO A 144 -2.62 16.69 -15.75
N THR A 145 -3.40 17.17 -14.80
CA THR A 145 -3.00 17.27 -13.38
C THR A 145 -2.74 15.93 -12.72
N ASN A 146 -3.31 14.83 -13.27
CA ASN A 146 -3.19 13.49 -12.73
C ASN A 146 -2.03 12.67 -13.31
N TRP A 147 -1.09 13.29 -14.04
CA TRP A 147 0.01 12.60 -14.70
C TRP A 147 0.86 11.72 -13.75
N ARG A 148 1.07 12.17 -12.51
CA ARG A 148 1.80 11.39 -11.49
C ARG A 148 1.06 10.10 -11.15
N ARG A 149 -0.25 10.21 -10.93
CA ARG A 149 -1.11 9.05 -10.63
C ARG A 149 -1.07 8.02 -11.75
N VAL A 150 -1.06 8.47 -13.02
CA VAL A 150 -0.92 7.56 -14.16
C VAL A 150 0.41 6.80 -14.11
N ALA A 151 1.52 7.44 -13.73
CA ALA A 151 2.81 6.77 -13.57
C ALA A 151 2.75 5.68 -12.48
N HIS A 152 2.07 5.91 -11.37
CA HIS A 152 1.87 4.92 -10.31
C HIS A 152 0.98 3.75 -10.79
N ILE A 153 -0.13 4.02 -11.49
CA ILE A 153 -1.00 2.99 -12.07
C ILE A 153 -0.25 2.12 -13.10
N ILE A 154 0.61 2.73 -13.94
CA ILE A 154 1.48 1.99 -14.87
C ILE A 154 2.41 1.06 -14.08
N SER A 155 3.02 1.57 -13.02
CA SER A 155 3.90 0.75 -12.16
C SER A 155 3.14 -0.43 -11.54
N ASP A 156 1.89 -0.23 -11.08
CA ASP A 156 1.05 -1.29 -10.54
C ASP A 156 0.77 -2.37 -11.57
N LYS A 157 0.41 -1.98 -12.80
CA LYS A 157 0.12 -2.94 -13.88
C LYS A 157 1.34 -3.74 -14.32
N ILE A 158 2.50 -3.13 -14.34
CA ILE A 158 3.75 -3.82 -14.64
C ILE A 158 4.15 -4.75 -13.49
N TYR A 159 4.04 -4.27 -12.25
CA TYR A 159 4.33 -5.07 -11.05
C TYR A 159 3.45 -6.31 -11.00
N GLU A 160 2.14 -6.14 -11.14
CA GLU A 160 1.15 -7.23 -11.19
C GLU A 160 1.49 -8.26 -12.29
N ARG A 161 1.85 -7.77 -13.49
CA ARG A 161 2.18 -8.65 -14.61
C ARG A 161 3.46 -9.45 -14.39
N LEU A 162 4.48 -8.86 -13.74
CA LEU A 162 5.77 -9.49 -13.52
C LEU A 162 5.82 -10.37 -12.26
N THR A 163 5.08 -10.03 -11.22
CA THR A 163 5.10 -10.75 -9.92
C THR A 163 3.90 -11.65 -9.72
N GLY A 164 2.75 -11.32 -10.30
CA GLY A 164 1.46 -11.95 -10.04
C GLY A 164 0.76 -11.41 -8.80
N GLU A 165 1.34 -10.43 -8.10
CA GLU A 165 0.76 -9.78 -6.92
C GLU A 165 0.20 -8.41 -7.29
N THR A 166 -0.84 -7.97 -6.59
CA THR A 166 -1.43 -6.64 -6.80
C THR A 166 -0.41 -5.54 -6.53
N GLY A 167 -0.32 -4.57 -7.43
CA GLY A 167 0.50 -3.37 -7.24
C GLY A 167 -0.03 -2.47 -6.12
N TYR A 168 0.84 -1.64 -5.56
CA TYR A 168 0.53 -0.74 -4.42
C TYR A 168 1.07 0.68 -4.60
N PHE A 169 1.52 1.05 -5.81
CA PHE A 169 2.13 2.35 -6.06
C PHE A 169 1.08 3.47 -6.19
N ASP A 170 -0.14 3.17 -6.71
CA ASP A 170 -1.26 4.13 -6.71
C ASP A 170 -1.97 4.14 -5.35
N THR A 171 -1.19 4.27 -4.28
CA THR A 171 -1.68 4.41 -2.92
C THR A 171 -1.27 5.74 -2.30
N ARG A 172 -1.97 6.14 -1.24
CA ARG A 172 -1.71 7.39 -0.54
C ARG A 172 -1.44 7.13 0.93
N ILE A 173 -0.65 8.02 1.52
CA ILE A 173 -0.34 8.01 2.94
C ILE A 173 -1.08 9.17 3.59
N ILE A 174 -1.88 8.88 4.62
CA ILE A 174 -2.42 9.89 5.51
C ILE A 174 -1.56 9.95 6.77
N TYR A 175 -1.25 11.17 7.20
CA TYR A 175 -0.38 11.39 8.35
C TYR A 175 -0.72 12.69 9.07
N VAL A 176 -0.15 12.87 10.26
CA VAL A 176 -0.19 14.13 10.99
C VAL A 176 1.07 14.91 10.66
N SER A 177 0.91 16.04 9.97
CA SER A 177 1.97 17.02 9.77
C SER A 177 2.08 17.90 11.00
N GLU A 178 3.29 18.05 11.53
CA GLU A 178 3.58 18.84 12.72
C GLU A 178 4.55 19.97 12.37
N THR A 179 4.19 21.20 12.70
CA THR A 179 4.97 22.40 12.43
C THR A 179 4.97 23.33 13.66
N GLY A 180 5.85 24.33 13.66
CA GLY A 180 5.96 25.31 14.75
C GLY A 180 6.96 24.92 15.85
N PRO A 181 7.22 25.81 16.82
CA PRO A 181 8.12 25.58 17.95
C PRO A 181 7.60 24.47 18.86
N LYS A 182 8.47 23.90 19.69
CA LYS A 182 8.18 22.68 20.48
C LYS A 182 6.99 22.84 21.44
N ASP A 183 6.77 24.04 21.94
CA ASP A 183 5.72 24.43 22.89
C ASP A 183 4.42 24.91 22.22
N GLN A 184 4.44 25.16 20.89
CA GLN A 184 3.29 25.64 20.12
C GLN A 184 3.16 24.86 18.80
N ARG A 185 3.12 23.53 18.90
CA ARG A 185 3.00 22.67 17.72
C ARG A 185 1.62 22.75 17.09
N ILE A 186 1.60 23.07 15.81
CA ILE A 186 0.41 23.01 14.97
C ILE A 186 0.37 21.64 14.28
N LYS A 187 -0.69 20.87 14.53
CA LYS A 187 -0.88 19.54 13.92
C LYS A 187 -2.01 19.59 12.90
N LYS A 188 -1.74 19.09 11.69
CA LYS A 188 -2.71 19.04 10.59
C LYS A 188 -2.76 17.61 10.05
N LEU A 189 -3.95 17.15 9.68
CA LEU A 189 -4.07 15.99 8.81
C LEU A 189 -3.55 16.35 7.43
N ALA A 190 -2.70 15.53 6.89
CA ALA A 190 -2.15 15.66 5.56
C ALA A 190 -2.21 14.33 4.83
N ILE A 191 -2.32 14.40 3.51
CA ILE A 191 -2.29 13.27 2.60
C ILE A 191 -1.25 13.49 1.52
N MET A 192 -0.54 12.44 1.13
CA MET A 192 0.46 12.47 0.06
C MET A 192 0.46 11.15 -0.71
N ASP A 193 1.05 11.15 -1.91
CA ASP A 193 1.34 9.92 -2.63
C ASP A 193 2.34 9.06 -1.84
N GLN A 194 2.37 7.76 -2.08
CA GLN A 194 3.24 6.84 -1.34
C GLN A 194 4.75 7.16 -1.50
N ASP A 195 5.12 7.92 -2.54
CA ASP A 195 6.49 8.36 -2.81
C ASP A 195 6.87 9.68 -2.11
N GLY A 196 6.00 10.20 -1.23
CA GLY A 196 6.22 11.42 -0.45
C GLY A 196 5.87 12.73 -1.17
N ASN A 197 5.33 12.66 -2.38
CA ASN A 197 4.95 13.84 -3.16
C ASN A 197 3.44 14.14 -3.07
N GLY A 198 3.05 15.30 -3.60
CA GLY A 198 1.64 15.67 -3.73
C GLY A 198 0.94 15.96 -2.40
N THR A 199 1.66 16.40 -1.36
CA THR A 199 1.10 16.71 -0.05
C THR A 199 -0.06 17.70 -0.15
N LYS A 200 -1.21 17.34 0.45
CA LYS A 200 -2.37 18.21 0.65
C LYS A 200 -2.77 18.17 2.12
N TYR A 201 -3.09 19.34 2.69
CA TYR A 201 -3.62 19.44 4.05
C TYR A 201 -5.13 19.27 4.04
N LEU A 202 -5.64 18.41 4.92
CA LEU A 202 -7.07 18.10 5.05
C LEU A 202 -7.72 18.88 6.20
N THR A 203 -6.92 19.42 7.15
CA THR A 203 -7.40 20.26 8.26
C THR A 203 -6.58 21.52 8.37
N LEU A 204 -7.17 22.55 8.99
CA LEU A 204 -6.55 23.87 9.11
C LEU A 204 -5.47 23.96 10.22
N GLY A 205 -5.50 23.06 11.21
CA GLY A 205 -4.57 23.05 12.34
C GLY A 205 -5.05 23.83 13.56
N ASN A 206 -6.35 24.17 13.62
CA ASN A 206 -6.96 24.83 14.76
C ASN A 206 -7.19 23.89 15.96
N GLU A 207 -7.03 22.59 15.71
CA GLU A 207 -7.31 21.53 16.68
C GLU A 207 -6.20 20.48 16.68
N LEU A 208 -5.98 19.87 17.82
CA LEU A 208 -5.08 18.72 17.92
C LEU A 208 -5.70 17.52 17.19
N VAL A 209 -5.04 17.02 16.17
CA VAL A 209 -5.44 15.83 15.41
C VAL A 209 -4.41 14.71 15.56
N LEU A 210 -4.86 13.47 15.71
CA LEU A 210 -4.02 12.30 15.97
C LEU A 210 -4.55 11.04 15.26
N THR A 211 -3.68 10.07 15.09
CA THR A 211 -3.97 8.68 14.70
C THR A 211 -4.91 8.51 13.49
N PRO A 212 -4.65 9.17 12.33
CA PRO A 212 -5.48 8.97 11.15
C PRO A 212 -5.36 7.55 10.61
N ARG A 213 -6.47 7.03 10.04
CA ARG A 213 -6.55 5.73 9.37
C ARG A 213 -7.43 5.81 8.15
N PHE A 214 -6.97 5.24 7.03
CA PHE A 214 -7.78 5.04 5.85
C PHE A 214 -8.78 3.90 6.02
N ASN A 215 -9.95 4.09 5.43
CA ASN A 215 -10.85 2.98 5.12
C ASN A 215 -10.22 2.14 3.99
N PRO A 216 -10.19 0.80 4.10
CA PRO A 216 -9.56 -0.05 3.09
C PRO A 216 -10.29 -0.10 1.75
N THR A 217 -11.56 0.33 1.67
CA THR A 217 -12.41 0.15 0.48
C THR A 217 -12.89 1.45 -0.17
N ASN A 218 -12.78 2.59 0.54
CA ASN A 218 -13.27 3.88 0.04
C ASN A 218 -12.41 5.05 0.53
N GLN A 219 -12.83 6.29 0.26
CA GLN A 219 -12.08 7.51 0.58
C GLN A 219 -12.39 8.09 1.97
N LEU A 220 -12.92 7.26 2.89
CA LEU A 220 -13.14 7.67 4.26
C LEU A 220 -11.87 7.52 5.11
N VAL A 221 -11.73 8.42 6.06
CA VAL A 221 -10.63 8.43 7.01
C VAL A 221 -11.20 8.59 8.42
N THR A 222 -10.76 7.76 9.36
CA THR A 222 -10.97 8.04 10.79
C THR A 222 -9.74 8.72 11.38
N TYR A 223 -9.96 9.61 12.33
CA TYR A 223 -8.92 10.24 13.12
C TYR A 223 -9.47 10.68 14.48
N MET A 224 -8.59 10.94 15.42
CA MET A 224 -8.95 11.55 16.68
C MET A 224 -8.71 13.06 16.61
N SER A 225 -9.67 13.86 17.09
CA SER A 225 -9.52 15.30 17.27
C SER A 225 -9.97 15.74 18.66
N TYR A 226 -9.34 16.79 19.17
CA TYR A 226 -9.66 17.47 20.43
C TYR A 226 -10.56 18.68 20.20
N PHE A 227 -11.55 18.55 19.33
CA PHE A 227 -12.53 19.61 19.11
C PHE A 227 -13.29 19.91 20.42
N LYS A 228 -13.36 21.21 20.78
CA LYS A 228 -13.93 21.67 22.06
C LYS A 228 -13.29 21.02 23.29
N ASN A 229 -11.98 20.77 23.26
CA ASN A 229 -11.19 20.18 24.34
C ASN A 229 -11.62 18.76 24.77
N MET A 230 -12.43 18.08 23.95
CA MET A 230 -12.84 16.71 24.21
C MET A 230 -12.35 15.79 23.09
N PRO A 231 -11.51 14.78 23.42
CA PRO A 231 -11.01 13.83 22.40
C PRO A 231 -12.14 12.93 21.90
N ARG A 232 -12.37 12.98 20.60
CA ARG A 232 -13.36 12.15 19.91
C ARG A 232 -12.82 11.62 18.61
N VAL A 233 -13.35 10.48 18.20
CA VAL A 233 -13.10 9.91 16.86
C VAL A 233 -14.03 10.59 15.86
N TYR A 234 -13.44 11.00 14.75
CA TYR A 234 -14.13 11.61 13.60
C TYR A 234 -13.99 10.71 12.39
N LEU A 235 -14.99 10.79 11.52
CA LEU A 235 -14.98 10.26 10.17
C LEU A 235 -14.92 11.44 9.20
N LEU A 236 -13.97 11.42 8.27
CA LEU A 236 -13.77 12.43 7.23
C LEU A 236 -13.85 11.76 5.86
N ASP A 237 -14.74 12.24 5.01
CA ASP A 237 -14.73 11.93 3.59
C ASP A 237 -13.76 12.90 2.89
N ILE A 238 -12.68 12.40 2.33
CA ILE A 238 -11.63 13.25 1.72
C ILE A 238 -12.01 13.78 0.33
N GLU A 239 -13.06 13.26 -0.30
CA GLU A 239 -13.56 13.78 -1.59
C GLU A 239 -14.49 14.96 -1.39
N THR A 240 -15.39 14.87 -0.41
CA THR A 240 -16.37 15.91 -0.12
C THR A 240 -15.92 16.90 0.95
N GLY A 241 -14.94 16.53 1.79
CA GLY A 241 -14.50 17.30 2.95
C GLY A 241 -15.48 17.25 4.13
N ILE A 242 -16.55 16.45 4.04
CA ILE A 242 -17.54 16.30 5.12
C ILE A 242 -16.91 15.51 6.26
N GLN A 243 -17.04 16.04 7.47
CA GLN A 243 -16.58 15.38 8.70
C GLN A 243 -17.71 15.25 9.71
N GLU A 244 -17.72 14.13 10.43
CA GLU A 244 -18.70 13.83 11.46
C GLU A 244 -18.07 13.08 12.64
N VAL A 245 -18.69 13.18 13.82
CA VAL A 245 -18.27 12.42 15.01
C VAL A 245 -18.73 10.97 14.90
N VAL A 246 -17.84 10.03 15.20
CA VAL A 246 -18.18 8.60 15.26
C VAL A 246 -18.85 8.29 16.59
N GLY A 247 -20.16 8.06 16.55
CA GLY A 247 -20.98 7.74 17.71
C GLY A 247 -21.20 8.92 18.66
N ASN A 248 -22.20 8.78 19.52
CA ASN A 248 -22.51 9.76 20.57
C ASN A 248 -22.11 9.20 21.94
N PHE A 249 -20.83 9.24 22.25
CA PHE A 249 -20.30 8.72 23.50
C PHE A 249 -20.17 9.82 24.56
N PRO A 250 -20.56 9.57 25.80
CA PRO A 250 -20.47 10.54 26.89
C PRO A 250 -19.05 10.73 27.44
N GLY A 251 -18.06 10.00 26.91
CA GLY A 251 -16.66 10.05 27.34
C GLY A 251 -15.71 10.15 26.15
N MET A 252 -14.47 9.78 26.38
CA MET A 252 -13.38 9.88 25.42
C MET A 252 -13.35 8.67 24.48
N THR A 253 -13.30 8.90 23.16
CA THR A 253 -13.05 7.85 22.15
C THR A 253 -11.69 8.03 21.49
N PHE A 254 -10.96 6.93 21.26
CA PHE A 254 -9.59 6.96 20.70
C PHE A 254 -9.20 5.65 20.01
N ALA A 255 -8.03 5.66 19.37
CA ALA A 255 -7.43 4.52 18.66
C ALA A 255 -8.38 3.87 17.61
N PRO A 256 -8.99 4.64 16.71
CA PRO A 256 -9.91 4.09 15.72
C PRO A 256 -9.21 3.20 14.69
N ARG A 257 -9.92 2.17 14.23
CA ARG A 257 -9.56 1.30 13.12
C ARG A 257 -10.79 0.92 12.32
N PHE A 258 -10.65 0.78 11.00
CA PHE A 258 -11.70 0.19 10.18
C PHE A 258 -11.65 -1.34 10.24
N SER A 259 -12.81 -1.97 10.05
CA SER A 259 -12.88 -3.38 9.68
C SER A 259 -12.29 -3.61 8.27
N PRO A 260 -11.84 -4.83 7.93
CA PRO A 260 -11.26 -5.09 6.61
C PRO A 260 -12.21 -4.85 5.43
N ASP A 261 -13.51 -4.99 5.64
CA ASP A 261 -14.56 -4.69 4.64
C ASP A 261 -14.94 -3.20 4.59
N GLY A 262 -14.34 -2.38 5.46
CA GLY A 262 -14.56 -0.94 5.52
C GLY A 262 -15.92 -0.50 6.07
N LYS A 263 -16.75 -1.43 6.56
CA LYS A 263 -18.13 -1.13 7.00
C LYS A 263 -18.24 -0.72 8.46
N LYS A 264 -17.27 -1.08 9.29
CA LYS A 264 -17.27 -0.77 10.73
C LYS A 264 -16.05 0.01 11.13
N VAL A 265 -16.20 0.83 12.19
CA VAL A 265 -15.09 1.44 12.94
C VAL A 265 -15.04 0.82 14.32
N ILE A 266 -13.91 0.22 14.68
CA ILE A 266 -13.62 -0.24 16.03
C ILE A 266 -12.75 0.79 16.74
N MET A 267 -13.02 1.05 18.03
CA MET A 267 -12.32 2.06 18.80
C MET A 267 -12.33 1.72 20.29
N SER A 268 -11.47 2.39 21.04
CA SER A 268 -11.52 2.39 22.49
C SER A 268 -12.42 3.51 22.98
N PHE A 269 -13.25 3.23 23.99
CA PHE A 269 -14.07 4.21 24.66
C PHE A 269 -13.76 4.19 26.15
N ALA A 270 -13.34 5.34 26.70
CA ALA A 270 -13.00 5.50 28.11
C ALA A 270 -14.03 6.36 28.82
N LYS A 271 -14.51 5.86 29.96
CA LYS A 271 -15.44 6.53 30.87
C LYS A 271 -15.22 6.02 32.27
N ASP A 272 -15.33 6.92 33.27
CA ASP A 272 -15.31 6.60 34.70
C ASP A 272 -14.10 5.76 35.17
N GLY A 273 -12.91 6.01 34.51
CA GLY A 273 -11.66 5.34 34.88
C GLY A 273 -11.46 3.97 34.20
N ASN A 274 -12.42 3.46 33.42
CA ASN A 274 -12.32 2.23 32.65
C ASN A 274 -12.30 2.51 31.14
N SER A 275 -11.82 1.55 30.36
CA SER A 275 -11.84 1.61 28.89
C SER A 275 -12.18 0.24 28.32
N ASP A 276 -13.14 0.23 27.40
CA ASP A 276 -13.57 -0.94 26.66
C ASP A 276 -13.50 -0.71 25.15
N ILE A 277 -13.58 -1.79 24.41
CA ILE A 277 -13.59 -1.78 22.95
C ILE A 277 -15.04 -1.74 22.45
N TYR A 278 -15.31 -0.80 21.56
CA TYR A 278 -16.59 -0.60 20.91
C TYR A 278 -16.44 -0.66 19.39
N SER A 279 -17.47 -1.14 18.72
CA SER A 279 -17.60 -1.11 17.25
C SER A 279 -18.81 -0.30 16.87
N MET A 280 -18.71 0.48 15.78
CA MET A 280 -19.84 1.19 15.17
C MET A 280 -19.93 0.82 13.70
N ASP A 281 -21.13 0.44 13.27
CA ASP A 281 -21.44 0.29 11.85
C ASP A 281 -21.58 1.68 11.20
N ILE A 282 -20.88 1.90 10.07
CA ILE A 282 -20.78 3.23 9.45
C ILE A 282 -22.10 3.64 8.80
N GLU A 283 -22.84 2.71 8.24
CA GLU A 283 -24.11 2.98 7.53
C GLU A 283 -25.25 3.17 8.51
N THR A 284 -25.44 2.20 9.41
CA THR A 284 -26.59 2.17 10.34
C THR A 284 -26.36 2.98 11.61
N ARG A 285 -25.11 3.39 11.90
CA ARG A 285 -24.68 4.07 13.15
C ARG A 285 -24.89 3.25 14.42
N LYS A 286 -25.21 1.95 14.27
CA LYS A 286 -25.37 1.06 15.41
C LYS A 286 -24.04 0.86 16.12
N VAL A 287 -24.03 1.09 17.42
CA VAL A 287 -22.87 0.92 18.31
C VAL A 287 -23.03 -0.36 19.11
N GLU A 288 -21.97 -1.17 19.17
CA GLU A 288 -21.88 -2.41 19.94
C GLU A 288 -20.67 -2.36 20.88
N ARG A 289 -20.85 -2.70 22.16
CA ARG A 289 -19.76 -2.93 23.10
C ARG A 289 -19.20 -4.33 22.85
N ILE A 290 -17.90 -4.42 22.56
CA ILE A 290 -17.22 -5.68 22.22
C ILE A 290 -16.56 -6.30 23.44
N THR A 291 -15.97 -5.47 24.34
CA THR A 291 -15.43 -5.98 25.61
C THR A 291 -16.21 -5.37 26.79
N GLU A 292 -16.35 -6.17 27.83
CA GLU A 292 -16.95 -5.78 29.10
C GLU A 292 -16.12 -6.38 30.24
N HIS A 293 -15.18 -5.59 30.77
CA HIS A 293 -14.26 -6.03 31.82
C HIS A 293 -13.84 -4.85 32.68
N SER A 294 -13.46 -5.11 33.95
CA SER A 294 -12.94 -4.07 34.84
C SER A 294 -11.54 -3.57 34.47
N SER A 295 -10.87 -4.21 33.56
CA SER A 295 -9.54 -3.86 33.04
C SER A 295 -9.62 -2.91 31.87
N ILE A 296 -8.54 -2.19 31.64
CA ILE A 296 -8.40 -1.22 30.55
C ILE A 296 -8.09 -1.96 29.23
N ASP A 297 -9.10 -2.08 28.36
CA ASP A 297 -9.00 -2.67 27.03
C ASP A 297 -8.88 -1.56 25.99
N THR A 298 -7.77 -1.58 25.19
CA THR A 298 -7.48 -0.48 24.25
C THR A 298 -6.79 -0.93 22.97
N SER A 299 -6.69 0.00 22.01
CA SER A 299 -5.91 -0.15 20.76
C SER A 299 -6.29 -1.38 19.94
N PRO A 300 -7.57 -1.56 19.60
CA PRO A 300 -8.02 -2.73 18.84
C PRO A 300 -7.52 -2.72 17.41
N SER A 301 -7.28 -3.90 16.83
CA SER A 301 -6.92 -4.12 15.43
C SER A 301 -7.55 -5.40 14.91
N TYR A 302 -8.35 -5.31 13.84
CA TYR A 302 -8.90 -6.49 13.19
C TYR A 302 -7.83 -7.33 12.49
N SER A 303 -8.02 -8.65 12.46
CA SER A 303 -7.35 -9.52 11.51
C SER A 303 -7.83 -9.23 10.08
N PRO A 304 -7.02 -9.50 9.03
CA PRO A 304 -7.40 -9.20 7.65
C PRO A 304 -8.66 -9.90 7.16
N ASP A 305 -9.00 -11.06 7.74
CA ASP A 305 -10.22 -11.82 7.46
C ASP A 305 -11.44 -11.36 8.29
N GLY A 306 -11.24 -10.37 9.19
CA GLY A 306 -12.27 -9.81 10.05
C GLY A 306 -12.76 -10.72 11.18
N LYS A 307 -12.18 -11.92 11.35
CA LYS A 307 -12.66 -12.90 12.34
C LYS A 307 -12.16 -12.67 13.75
N TYR A 308 -11.01 -11.98 13.89
CA TYR A 308 -10.35 -11.74 15.16
C TYR A 308 -10.03 -10.28 15.38
N ILE A 309 -9.86 -9.90 16.65
CA ILE A 309 -9.41 -8.59 17.10
C ILE A 309 -8.22 -8.81 18.03
N ALA A 310 -7.07 -8.19 17.72
CA ALA A 310 -5.96 -8.04 18.64
C ALA A 310 -6.12 -6.72 19.40
N PHE A 311 -5.87 -6.73 20.71
CA PHE A 311 -5.98 -5.55 21.55
C PHE A 311 -5.02 -5.63 22.74
N ASN A 312 -4.78 -4.54 23.41
CA ASN A 312 -4.04 -4.57 24.66
C ASN A 312 -4.95 -4.41 25.88
N SER A 313 -4.60 -5.13 26.94
CA SER A 313 -5.34 -5.18 28.18
C SER A 313 -4.40 -5.35 29.37
N ASP A 314 -4.74 -4.78 30.51
CA ASP A 314 -4.02 -4.94 31.79
C ASP A 314 -4.65 -6.00 32.70
N ARG A 315 -5.61 -6.80 32.22
CA ARG A 315 -6.33 -7.85 32.98
C ARG A 315 -5.44 -8.91 33.62
N SER A 316 -4.17 -8.99 33.28
CA SER A 316 -3.16 -9.85 33.91
C SER A 316 -2.18 -9.10 34.81
N GLY A 317 -2.54 -7.87 35.22
CA GLY A 317 -1.75 -6.99 36.11
C GLY A 317 -0.82 -6.04 35.36
N LEU A 318 -0.31 -6.41 34.20
CA LEU A 318 0.49 -5.56 33.31
C LEU A 318 -0.11 -5.56 31.90
N GLN A 319 0.10 -4.46 31.19
CA GLN A 319 -0.38 -4.31 29.83
C GLN A 319 0.22 -5.36 28.89
N GLN A 320 -0.64 -6.20 28.32
CA GLN A 320 -0.30 -7.31 27.44
C GLN A 320 -1.20 -7.31 26.20
N ILE A 321 -0.83 -8.07 25.16
CA ILE A 321 -1.65 -8.24 23.98
C ILE A 321 -2.51 -9.48 24.12
N TYR A 322 -3.77 -9.30 23.79
CA TYR A 322 -4.81 -10.32 23.74
C TYR A 322 -5.38 -10.42 22.32
N VAL A 323 -5.91 -11.57 21.99
CA VAL A 323 -6.69 -11.83 20.78
C VAL A 323 -8.04 -12.39 21.20
N MET A 324 -9.11 -11.95 20.55
CA MET A 324 -10.47 -12.45 20.74
C MET A 324 -11.14 -12.64 19.37
N ARG A 325 -12.27 -13.32 19.33
CA ARG A 325 -13.16 -13.27 18.17
C ARG A 325 -13.74 -11.87 17.98
N SER A 326 -14.12 -11.53 16.76
CA SER A 326 -14.69 -10.20 16.45
C SER A 326 -16.02 -9.92 17.14
N ASP A 327 -16.70 -10.94 17.67
CA ASP A 327 -17.89 -10.87 18.52
C ASP A 327 -17.58 -10.66 20.03
N GLY A 328 -16.31 -10.51 20.41
CA GLY A 328 -15.85 -10.33 21.79
C GLY A 328 -15.62 -11.63 22.57
N THR A 329 -15.89 -12.80 21.97
CA THR A 329 -15.72 -14.11 22.63
C THR A 329 -14.29 -14.66 22.50
N GLN A 330 -13.96 -15.70 23.26
CA GLN A 330 -12.69 -16.41 23.21
C GLN A 330 -11.45 -15.53 23.42
N VAL A 331 -11.50 -14.67 24.40
CA VAL A 331 -10.39 -13.79 24.76
C VAL A 331 -9.19 -14.61 25.27
N LYS A 332 -8.05 -14.46 24.59
CA LYS A 332 -6.82 -15.20 24.90
C LYS A 332 -5.61 -14.23 24.93
N ARG A 333 -4.82 -14.31 26.01
CA ARG A 333 -3.53 -13.62 26.08
C ARG A 333 -2.51 -14.30 25.15
N ILE A 334 -1.73 -13.51 24.40
CA ILE A 334 -0.72 -14.00 23.47
C ILE A 334 0.70 -13.48 23.76
N THR A 335 0.89 -12.55 24.71
CA THR A 335 2.21 -12.08 25.15
C THR A 335 2.47 -12.42 26.62
N PHE A 336 3.67 -12.95 26.91
CA PHE A 336 4.09 -13.42 28.24
C PHE A 336 5.47 -12.90 28.65
N GLY A 337 6.13 -12.12 27.81
CA GLY A 337 7.46 -11.58 28.04
C GLY A 337 7.47 -10.46 29.10
N LYS A 338 8.68 -10.14 29.57
CA LYS A 338 8.90 -9.01 30.50
C LYS A 338 8.69 -7.67 29.78
N GLY A 339 7.97 -6.74 30.38
CA GLY A 339 7.68 -5.39 29.87
C GLY A 339 6.20 -5.17 29.59
N LEU A 340 5.87 -3.97 29.11
CA LEU A 340 4.52 -3.59 28.68
C LEU A 340 4.41 -3.78 27.17
N TYR A 341 3.36 -4.41 26.72
CA TYR A 341 3.05 -4.61 25.31
C TYR A 341 1.83 -3.77 24.95
N GLY A 342 1.86 -3.12 23.78
CA GLY A 342 0.75 -2.27 23.36
C GLY A 342 0.65 -2.08 21.87
N THR A 343 -0.39 -1.36 21.45
CA THR A 343 -0.67 -0.96 20.07
C THR A 343 -0.50 -2.08 19.03
N PRO A 344 -1.16 -3.24 19.20
CA PRO A 344 -1.05 -4.32 18.24
C PRO A 344 -1.60 -3.91 16.88
N VAL A 345 -0.92 -4.32 15.80
CA VAL A 345 -1.36 -4.12 14.43
C VAL A 345 -1.18 -5.42 13.66
N TRP A 346 -2.27 -5.95 13.12
CA TRP A 346 -2.22 -7.17 12.33
C TRP A 346 -1.57 -6.92 10.96
N SER A 347 -0.75 -7.84 10.49
CA SER A 347 -0.19 -7.78 9.14
C SER A 347 -1.28 -8.00 8.08
N PRO A 348 -1.16 -7.44 6.88
CA PRO A 348 -2.12 -7.68 5.80
C PRO A 348 -2.27 -9.15 5.39
N ARG A 349 -1.26 -9.99 5.63
CA ARG A 349 -1.30 -11.43 5.37
C ARG A 349 -1.94 -12.24 6.50
N GLY A 350 -2.13 -11.63 7.68
CA GLY A 350 -2.73 -12.29 8.84
C GLY A 350 -1.79 -13.22 9.63
N ASP A 351 -0.56 -13.38 9.20
CA ASP A 351 0.44 -14.27 9.80
C ASP A 351 1.17 -13.66 11.00
N LEU A 352 1.30 -12.33 11.02
CA LEU A 352 2.05 -11.59 12.03
C LEU A 352 1.20 -10.49 12.69
N ILE A 353 1.58 -10.14 13.94
CA ILE A 353 1.13 -8.97 14.67
C ILE A 353 2.36 -8.14 15.01
N ALA A 354 2.40 -6.87 14.53
CA ALA A 354 3.36 -5.89 14.98
C ALA A 354 2.89 -5.27 16.29
N PHE A 355 3.82 -4.88 17.18
CA PHE A 355 3.49 -4.31 18.48
C PHE A 355 4.56 -3.34 18.96
N THR A 356 4.20 -2.48 19.90
CA THR A 356 5.17 -1.74 20.72
C THR A 356 5.45 -2.49 22.00
N LYS A 357 6.68 -2.44 22.48
CA LYS A 357 7.12 -3.00 23.76
C LYS A 357 7.91 -1.97 24.53
N VAL A 358 7.53 -1.76 25.80
CA VAL A 358 8.31 -0.90 26.71
C VAL A 358 8.99 -1.78 27.74
N ARG A 359 10.32 -1.71 27.79
CA ARG A 359 11.14 -2.45 28.75
C ARG A 359 12.29 -1.58 29.26
N LYS A 360 12.43 -1.49 30.56
CA LYS A 360 13.48 -0.64 31.20
C LYS A 360 13.49 0.81 30.68
N GLY A 361 12.32 1.41 30.48
CA GLY A 361 12.15 2.79 29.98
C GLY A 361 12.44 3.00 28.49
N ARG A 362 12.78 1.95 27.73
CA ARG A 362 13.02 2.02 26.28
C ARG A 362 11.84 1.46 25.51
N PHE A 363 11.57 2.07 24.34
CA PHE A 363 10.53 1.65 23.41
C PHE A 363 11.14 0.80 22.30
N TYR A 364 10.48 -0.31 22.00
CA TYR A 364 10.85 -1.23 20.92
C TYR A 364 9.66 -1.46 20.02
N ILE A 365 9.91 -1.67 18.75
CA ILE A 365 8.95 -2.25 17.80
C ILE A 365 9.28 -3.73 17.65
N GLY A 366 8.29 -4.57 17.77
CA GLY A 366 8.45 -6.02 17.59
C GLY A 366 7.38 -6.59 16.68
N VAL A 367 7.60 -7.84 16.28
CA VAL A 367 6.62 -8.67 15.57
C VAL A 367 6.58 -10.06 16.20
N MET A 368 5.43 -10.69 16.12
CA MET A 368 5.20 -12.08 16.55
C MET A 368 4.16 -12.73 15.63
N ARG A 369 4.07 -14.04 15.64
CA ARG A 369 2.95 -14.73 14.98
C ARG A 369 1.63 -14.43 15.69
N SER A 370 0.53 -14.64 14.99
CA SER A 370 -0.82 -14.36 15.52
C SER A 370 -1.19 -15.22 16.75
N ASP A 371 -0.50 -16.31 16.97
CA ASP A 371 -0.60 -17.17 18.17
C ASP A 371 0.29 -16.73 19.35
N GLY A 372 1.11 -15.68 19.17
CA GLY A 372 2.07 -15.16 20.14
C GLY A 372 3.46 -15.77 20.07
N THR A 373 3.70 -16.78 19.23
CA THR A 373 5.02 -17.39 19.06
C THR A 373 5.95 -16.57 18.17
N GLY A 374 7.25 -16.84 18.23
CA GLY A 374 8.23 -16.22 17.33
C GLY A 374 8.40 -14.72 17.56
N GLU A 375 8.18 -14.23 18.79
CA GLU A 375 8.45 -12.83 19.15
C GLU A 375 9.89 -12.46 18.78
N ARG A 376 10.05 -11.35 18.04
CA ARG A 376 11.33 -10.72 17.76
C ARG A 376 11.20 -9.20 17.76
N LEU A 377 12.20 -8.50 18.30
CA LEU A 377 12.28 -7.05 18.23
C LEU A 377 12.93 -6.65 16.90
N LEU A 378 12.42 -5.60 16.29
CA LEU A 378 12.90 -5.03 15.03
C LEU A 378 13.78 -3.81 15.26
N THR A 379 13.63 -3.15 16.42
CA THR A 379 14.45 -1.98 16.82
C THR A 379 15.27 -2.32 18.04
N GLU A 380 16.44 -1.70 18.15
CA GLU A 380 17.38 -1.82 19.28
C GLU A 380 17.18 -0.70 20.31
#